data_fdeb67fc2ee23db06f19bce339ec7ea4
#
_entry.id   fdeb67fc2ee23db06f19bce339ec7ea4
#
_cell.length_a   1.000
_cell.length_b   1.000
_cell.length_c   1.000
_cell.angle_alpha   90.00
_cell.angle_beta   90.00
_cell.angle_gamma   90.00
#
_symmetry.space_group_name_H-M   'P 1'
#
loop_
_entity.id
_entity.type
_entity.pdbx_description
1 polymer ?
#
loop_
_entity_poly.entity_id
_entity_poly.type
_entity_poly.pdbx_seq_one_letter_code
_entity_poly.pdbx_strand_id
1 'polypeptide(L)'
;IDCPIQFNIKSNSMTNALSLIGRTEMLFNSDIKQHQNELADIISESSFLVLGGAGSIGQAVTKEIFKRNPKKLHVVDISENNMVELVRDIRSSFGYIDGDFQTFALDIGSLEYDAFIKADGKFDYVLNLSALKHVRSEKDPYTLMRMIDVNVFNTDKTIQQSIDAGAKKYFCVSTDKAANPVNMMGASKRIMEMFLMRKSEQMAISTARFANVAFSDGSLLHGFNQRIQKRQPIVAPNDIKRYFVTPQESGELCLMSCIFGENRDIFFPKLSEALHLISFADIAVKYLEQLGYEPYLCETEEEARQLAHTLPEQGKWPCLFTASDTTGEKDFEEFFTDKEELDMSRFTNLGIIKNDPLYEQELLSLFENSISEMKDERAWTKEQIVKLFFTMIPDFGHKETGKYLDSKM
;
A
#
# COMPACT_ATOMS: atom_id res chain seq x y z
N ILE A 1 30.84 27.22 6.63
CA ILE A 1 30.41 27.21 5.22
C ILE A 1 29.01 26.69 5.26
N ASP A 2 28.09 27.63 5.29
CA ASP A 2 26.66 27.37 5.40
C ASP A 2 26.18 26.57 4.21
N CYS A 3 25.59 25.41 4.50
CA CYS A 3 24.81 24.67 3.53
C CYS A 3 23.47 25.42 3.35
N PRO A 4 23.21 26.09 2.23
CA PRO A 4 22.04 26.95 2.09
C PRO A 4 20.76 26.17 1.79
N ILE A 5 20.75 24.85 1.95
CA ILE A 5 19.57 24.04 1.65
C ILE A 5 19.21 23.19 2.87
N GLN A 6 18.84 23.85 3.95
CA GLN A 6 17.82 23.31 4.82
C GLN A 6 16.48 23.49 4.13
N PHE A 7 16.28 22.81 3.00
CA PHE A 7 14.94 22.67 2.50
C PHE A 7 14.15 21.85 3.51
N ASN A 8 13.22 22.52 4.08
CA ASN A 8 12.18 22.04 4.95
C ASN A 8 11.41 20.91 4.24
N ILE A 9 11.96 19.68 4.28
CA ILE A 9 11.30 18.46 3.77
C ILE A 9 9.97 18.24 4.50
N LYS A 10 9.75 18.94 5.60
CA LYS A 10 8.49 18.94 6.36
C LYS A 10 7.37 19.76 5.72
N SER A 11 7.64 20.53 4.69
CA SER A 11 6.61 21.28 3.95
C SER A 11 6.16 20.59 2.66
N ASN A 12 6.20 19.26 2.58
CA ASN A 12 5.29 18.57 1.67
C ASN A 12 3.89 18.74 2.24
N SER A 13 3.41 19.99 2.21
CA SER A 13 2.00 20.28 2.43
C SER A 13 1.21 19.41 1.43
N MET A 14 0.02 18.96 1.80
CA MET A 14 -0.89 18.21 0.90
C MET A 14 -0.98 18.88 -0.48
N THR A 15 -0.91 20.21 -0.54
CA THR A 15 -0.96 21.01 -1.77
C THR A 15 0.21 20.69 -2.70
N ASN A 16 1.43 20.49 -2.17
CA ASN A 16 2.59 20.16 -2.98
C ASN A 16 2.52 18.74 -3.52
N ALA A 17 2.09 17.78 -2.70
CA ALA A 17 1.91 16.39 -3.14
C ALA A 17 0.87 16.28 -4.25
N LEU A 18 -0.27 16.94 -4.12
CA LEU A 18 -1.30 16.98 -5.16
C LEU A 18 -0.78 17.56 -6.48
N SER A 19 -0.08 18.70 -6.42
CA SER A 19 0.48 19.35 -7.60
C SER A 19 1.47 18.44 -8.33
N LEU A 20 2.32 17.71 -7.59
CA LEU A 20 3.31 16.80 -8.16
C LEU A 20 2.68 15.63 -8.94
N ILE A 21 1.54 15.14 -8.49
CA ILE A 21 0.78 14.09 -9.19
C ILE A 21 -0.26 14.65 -10.16
N GLY A 22 -0.17 15.94 -10.49
CA GLY A 22 -0.98 16.59 -11.51
C GLY A 22 -2.43 16.88 -11.10
N ARG A 23 -2.70 17.04 -9.79
CA ARG A 23 -4.04 17.26 -9.26
C ARG A 23 -4.14 18.57 -8.49
N THR A 24 -5.36 19.08 -8.36
CA THR A 24 -5.69 20.32 -7.65
C THR A 24 -6.63 20.11 -6.49
N GLU A 25 -7.36 19.01 -6.45
CA GLU A 25 -8.37 18.70 -5.44
C GLU A 25 -8.18 17.29 -4.87
N MET A 26 -8.54 17.14 -3.58
CA MET A 26 -8.59 15.85 -2.91
C MET A 26 -9.76 15.02 -3.45
N LEU A 27 -9.55 13.70 -3.65
CA LEU A 27 -10.55 12.81 -4.24
C LEU A 27 -11.81 12.65 -3.40
N PHE A 28 -11.67 12.55 -2.09
CA PHE A 28 -12.72 12.05 -1.21
C PHE A 28 -13.35 13.10 -0.30
N ASN A 29 -13.04 14.39 -0.51
CA ASN A 29 -13.59 15.47 0.32
C ASN A 29 -15.12 15.46 0.39
N SER A 30 -15.79 15.26 -0.74
CA SER A 30 -17.24 15.20 -0.81
C SER A 30 -17.79 14.01 -0.02
N ASP A 31 -17.22 12.82 -0.20
CA ASP A 31 -17.68 11.61 0.51
C ASP A 31 -17.44 11.70 2.02
N ILE A 32 -16.26 12.19 2.43
CA ILE A 32 -15.94 12.39 3.85
C ILE A 32 -16.88 13.41 4.49
N LYS A 33 -17.09 14.55 3.84
CA LYS A 33 -17.97 15.61 4.35
C LYS A 33 -19.42 15.12 4.50
N GLN A 34 -19.91 14.38 3.52
CA GLN A 34 -21.27 13.85 3.52
C GLN A 34 -21.52 12.85 4.66
N HIS A 35 -20.49 12.09 5.07
CA HIS A 35 -20.56 11.06 6.10
C HIS A 35 -19.84 11.42 7.40
N GLN A 36 -19.42 12.68 7.56
CA GLN A 36 -18.53 13.07 8.65
C GLN A 36 -19.13 12.87 10.05
N ASN A 37 -20.43 13.12 10.25
CA ASN A 37 -21.08 12.93 11.55
C ASN A 37 -21.19 11.44 11.90
N GLU A 38 -21.60 10.63 10.96
CA GLU A 38 -21.70 9.18 11.13
C GLU A 38 -20.34 8.55 11.42
N LEU A 39 -19.28 8.96 10.69
CA LEU A 39 -17.91 8.54 10.96
C LEU A 39 -17.48 8.88 12.39
N ALA A 40 -17.70 10.11 12.82
CA ALA A 40 -17.32 10.57 14.15
C ALA A 40 -18.06 9.79 15.24
N ASP A 41 -19.36 9.56 15.09
CA ASP A 41 -20.17 8.81 16.05
C ASP A 41 -19.72 7.35 16.18
N ILE A 42 -19.52 6.67 15.07
CA ILE A 42 -19.07 5.27 15.06
C ILE A 42 -17.69 5.15 15.69
N ILE A 43 -16.74 5.99 15.27
CA ILE A 43 -15.34 5.90 15.71
C ILE A 43 -15.23 6.23 17.20
N SER A 44 -15.92 7.26 17.69
CA SER A 44 -15.83 7.65 19.10
C SER A 44 -16.40 6.59 20.06
N GLU A 45 -17.25 5.70 19.58
CA GLU A 45 -17.85 4.62 20.35
C GLU A 45 -17.12 3.27 20.21
N SER A 46 -16.07 3.20 19.43
CA SER A 46 -15.45 1.94 19.00
C SER A 46 -14.00 1.80 19.38
N SER A 47 -13.54 0.56 19.43
CA SER A 47 -12.15 0.17 19.62
C SER A 47 -11.54 -0.36 18.32
N PHE A 48 -10.28 0.02 18.09
CA PHE A 48 -9.57 -0.26 16.84
C PHE A 48 -8.20 -0.89 17.09
N LEU A 49 -7.89 -1.91 16.31
CA LEU A 49 -6.54 -2.47 16.19
C LEU A 49 -6.05 -2.24 14.76
N VAL A 50 -4.91 -1.56 14.62
CA VAL A 50 -4.29 -1.29 13.32
C VAL A 50 -2.98 -2.06 13.21
N LEU A 51 -2.93 -3.06 12.36
CA LEU A 51 -1.76 -3.89 12.08
C LEU A 51 -1.00 -3.30 10.89
N GLY A 52 0.31 -3.15 11.01
CA GLY A 52 1.12 -2.43 10.02
C GLY A 52 0.88 -0.91 10.06
N GLY A 53 0.54 -0.39 11.23
CA GLY A 53 0.10 1.00 11.41
C GLY A 53 1.21 2.04 11.33
N ALA A 54 2.47 1.65 11.25
CA ALA A 54 3.59 2.56 11.08
C ALA A 54 4.13 2.63 9.64
N GLY A 55 3.58 1.85 8.71
CA GLY A 55 3.80 2.01 7.28
C GLY A 55 3.07 3.24 6.73
N SER A 56 3.30 3.62 5.48
CA SER A 56 2.75 4.85 4.89
C SER A 56 1.22 4.91 4.94
N ILE A 57 0.55 3.83 4.53
CA ILE A 57 -0.91 3.74 4.57
C ILE A 57 -1.39 3.59 6.02
N GLY A 58 -0.71 2.76 6.80
CA GLY A 58 -1.03 2.53 8.20
C GLY A 58 -1.00 3.80 9.03
N GLN A 59 0.02 4.65 8.86
CA GLN A 59 0.08 5.97 9.50
C GLN A 59 -1.09 6.86 9.10
N ALA A 60 -1.44 6.87 7.81
CA ALA A 60 -2.52 7.69 7.31
C ALA A 60 -3.88 7.28 7.91
N VAL A 61 -4.20 5.99 7.92
CA VAL A 61 -5.46 5.52 8.51
C VAL A 61 -5.48 5.65 10.04
N THR A 62 -4.35 5.44 10.70
CA THR A 62 -4.23 5.63 12.15
C THR A 62 -4.54 7.07 12.53
N LYS A 63 -4.05 8.06 11.78
CA LYS A 63 -4.36 9.48 11.98
C LYS A 63 -5.82 9.78 11.74
N GLU A 64 -6.43 9.21 10.70
CA GLU A 64 -7.85 9.40 10.42
C GLU A 64 -8.75 8.85 11.54
N ILE A 65 -8.36 7.75 12.17
CA ILE A 65 -9.07 7.21 13.35
C ILE A 65 -8.80 8.08 14.58
N PHE A 66 -7.54 8.40 14.85
CA PHE A 66 -7.12 9.14 16.05
C PHE A 66 -7.84 10.48 16.21
N LYS A 67 -7.93 11.26 15.13
CA LYS A 67 -8.57 12.59 15.16
C LYS A 67 -10.08 12.56 15.38
N ARG A 68 -10.70 11.38 15.36
CA ARG A 68 -12.13 11.18 15.66
C ARG A 68 -12.39 10.58 17.03
N ASN A 69 -11.37 10.57 17.88
CA ASN A 69 -11.47 10.26 19.33
C ASN A 69 -12.02 8.85 19.63
N PRO A 70 -11.36 7.77 19.16
CA PRO A 70 -11.79 6.39 19.44
C PRO A 70 -11.68 6.06 20.92
N LYS A 71 -12.49 5.09 21.40
CA LYS A 71 -12.36 4.57 22.76
C LYS A 71 -11.03 3.90 23.02
N LYS A 72 -10.51 3.19 22.00
CA LYS A 72 -9.25 2.44 22.06
C LYS A 72 -8.67 2.40 20.67
N LEU A 73 -7.40 2.73 20.55
CA LEU A 73 -6.65 2.63 19.32
C LEU A 73 -5.28 2.03 19.63
N HIS A 74 -5.12 0.76 19.31
CA HIS A 74 -3.85 0.06 19.45
C HIS A 74 -3.23 -0.16 18.08
N VAL A 75 -1.95 0.14 17.96
CA VAL A 75 -1.20 0.08 16.71
C VAL A 75 -0.06 -0.91 16.85
N VAL A 76 0.04 -1.83 15.91
CA VAL A 76 1.08 -2.86 15.86
C VAL A 76 1.88 -2.69 14.58
N ASP A 77 3.20 -2.69 14.69
CA ASP A 77 4.10 -2.68 13.54
C ASP A 77 5.43 -3.34 13.91
N ILE A 78 6.07 -3.96 12.94
CA ILE A 78 7.37 -4.59 13.13
C ILE A 78 8.50 -3.56 13.26
N SER A 79 8.32 -2.36 12.72
CA SER A 79 9.32 -1.30 12.73
C SER A 79 9.20 -0.41 13.97
N GLU A 80 10.09 -0.61 14.91
CA GLU A 80 10.15 0.20 16.13
C GLU A 80 10.44 1.68 15.81
N ASN A 81 11.35 1.96 14.89
CA ASN A 81 11.68 3.32 14.48
C ASN A 81 10.50 4.06 13.87
N ASN A 82 9.77 3.42 12.98
CA ASN A 82 8.59 4.02 12.37
C ASN A 82 7.46 4.23 13.40
N MET A 83 7.36 3.36 14.40
CA MET A 83 6.41 3.52 15.52
C MET A 83 6.72 4.77 16.35
N VAL A 84 7.98 5.00 16.68
CA VAL A 84 8.39 6.20 17.42
C VAL A 84 8.05 7.46 16.64
N GLU A 85 8.31 7.46 15.34
CA GLU A 85 7.97 8.60 14.48
C GLU A 85 6.46 8.82 14.36
N LEU A 86 5.68 7.76 14.26
CA LEU A 86 4.22 7.83 14.26
C LEU A 86 3.68 8.50 15.53
N VAL A 87 4.17 8.08 16.70
CA VAL A 87 3.74 8.66 17.98
C VAL A 87 4.09 10.14 18.06
N ARG A 88 5.31 10.49 17.69
CA ARG A 88 5.77 11.90 17.68
C ARG A 88 4.93 12.76 16.75
N ASP A 89 4.66 12.27 15.56
CA ASP A 89 3.84 12.96 14.57
C ASP A 89 2.40 13.16 15.06
N ILE A 90 1.77 12.13 15.61
CA ILE A 90 0.43 12.22 16.18
C ILE A 90 0.37 13.22 17.34
N ARG A 91 1.31 13.13 18.28
CA ARG A 91 1.36 14.07 19.43
C ARG A 91 1.58 15.50 18.99
N SER A 92 2.40 15.70 17.98
CA SER A 92 2.69 17.05 17.45
C SER A 92 1.56 17.63 16.61
N SER A 93 0.82 16.79 15.89
CA SER A 93 -0.26 17.22 14.99
C SER A 93 -1.62 17.29 15.68
N PHE A 94 -1.94 16.33 16.55
CA PHE A 94 -3.29 16.15 17.10
C PHE A 94 -3.33 16.15 18.63
N GLY A 95 -2.20 15.96 19.30
CA GLY A 95 -2.12 15.92 20.76
C GLY A 95 -2.59 14.58 21.35
N TYR A 96 -3.66 14.59 22.12
CA TYR A 96 -4.12 13.46 22.92
C TYR A 96 -5.61 13.20 22.69
N ILE A 97 -6.03 11.96 22.98
CA ILE A 97 -7.44 11.56 23.00
C ILE A 97 -7.81 11.10 24.40
N ASP A 98 -9.11 11.06 24.69
CA ASP A 98 -9.60 10.55 25.98
C ASP A 98 -9.47 9.02 26.07
N GLY A 99 -9.53 8.34 24.93
CA GLY A 99 -9.40 6.89 24.83
C GLY A 99 -7.97 6.38 25.02
N ASP A 100 -7.83 5.07 25.01
CA ASP A 100 -6.57 4.38 25.18
C ASP A 100 -5.83 4.26 23.84
N PHE A 101 -4.72 5.00 23.71
CA PHE A 101 -3.82 4.93 22.55
C PHE A 101 -2.50 4.29 22.95
N GLN A 102 -2.18 3.13 22.36
CA GLN A 102 -0.95 2.39 22.61
C GLN A 102 -0.35 1.85 21.32
N THR A 103 0.98 1.67 21.33
CA THR A 103 1.74 1.10 20.22
C THR A 103 2.56 -0.10 20.68
N PHE A 104 2.69 -1.09 19.80
CA PHE A 104 3.39 -2.35 20.09
C PHE A 104 4.29 -2.71 18.91
N ALA A 105 5.60 -2.82 19.16
CA ALA A 105 6.57 -3.25 18.14
C ALA A 105 6.58 -4.78 18.05
N LEU A 106 5.69 -5.35 17.26
CA LEU A 106 5.49 -6.79 17.14
C LEU A 106 5.35 -7.20 15.65
N ASP A 107 5.86 -8.39 15.34
CA ASP A 107 5.59 -9.07 14.08
C ASP A 107 4.28 -9.86 14.23
N ILE A 108 3.29 -9.59 13.38
CA ILE A 108 1.99 -10.28 13.43
C ILE A 108 2.08 -11.78 13.12
N GLY A 109 3.18 -12.23 12.52
CA GLY A 109 3.46 -13.65 12.30
C GLY A 109 4.10 -14.37 13.49
N SER A 110 4.38 -13.66 14.60
CA SER A 110 5.16 -14.18 15.72
C SER A 110 4.31 -14.73 16.87
N LEU A 111 4.96 -15.52 17.73
CA LEU A 111 4.34 -16.01 18.96
C LEU A 111 4.06 -14.88 19.96
N GLU A 112 4.88 -13.84 19.97
CA GLU A 112 4.69 -12.65 20.82
C GLU A 112 3.39 -11.95 20.45
N TYR A 113 3.10 -11.81 19.17
CA TYR A 113 1.82 -11.27 18.71
C TYR A 113 0.65 -12.17 19.10
N ASP A 114 0.79 -13.47 18.95
CA ASP A 114 -0.27 -14.43 19.35
C ASP A 114 -0.58 -14.31 20.86
N ALA A 115 0.44 -14.15 21.70
CA ALA A 115 0.27 -13.91 23.13
C ALA A 115 -0.44 -12.58 23.41
N PHE A 116 -0.07 -11.53 22.68
CA PHE A 116 -0.71 -10.21 22.78
C PHE A 116 -2.21 -10.30 22.44
N ILE A 117 -2.57 -10.93 21.34
CA ILE A 117 -3.96 -11.09 20.92
C ILE A 117 -4.76 -11.94 21.90
N LYS A 118 -4.18 -12.98 22.46
CA LYS A 118 -4.84 -13.83 23.47
C LYS A 118 -5.13 -13.06 24.76
N ALA A 119 -4.23 -12.20 25.16
CA ALA A 119 -4.36 -11.44 26.42
C ALA A 119 -5.25 -10.19 26.27
N ASP A 120 -5.17 -9.47 25.14
CA ASP A 120 -5.75 -8.14 24.97
C ASP A 120 -6.38 -7.94 23.57
N GLY A 121 -6.85 -8.98 22.95
CA GLY A 121 -7.29 -8.98 21.55
C GLY A 121 -8.73 -8.56 21.28
N LYS A 122 -9.42 -7.93 22.23
CA LYS A 122 -10.83 -7.50 22.04
C LYS A 122 -10.91 -6.11 21.41
N PHE A 123 -11.26 -6.08 20.13
CA PHE A 123 -11.46 -4.86 19.35
C PHE A 123 -12.72 -4.97 18.53
N ASP A 124 -13.40 -3.83 18.31
CA ASP A 124 -14.55 -3.78 17.41
C ASP A 124 -14.14 -3.91 15.96
N TYR A 125 -13.08 -3.21 15.58
CA TYR A 125 -12.54 -3.18 14.21
C TYR A 125 -11.06 -3.54 14.19
N VAL A 126 -10.69 -4.44 13.29
CA VAL A 126 -9.29 -4.80 13.02
C VAL A 126 -8.96 -4.41 11.59
N LEU A 127 -7.94 -3.56 11.42
CA LEU A 127 -7.44 -3.13 10.12
C LEU A 127 -6.03 -3.68 9.91
N ASN A 128 -5.87 -4.52 8.91
CA ASN A 128 -4.57 -5.08 8.55
C ASN A 128 -3.98 -4.36 7.34
N LEU A 129 -3.00 -3.49 7.61
CA LEU A 129 -2.22 -2.75 6.62
C LEU A 129 -0.84 -3.39 6.38
N SER A 130 -0.56 -4.52 7.03
CA SER A 130 0.70 -5.25 6.86
C SER A 130 0.74 -5.91 5.50
N ALA A 131 1.71 -5.55 4.70
CA ALA A 131 1.88 -6.10 3.36
C ALA A 131 3.31 -5.95 2.87
N LEU A 132 3.77 -6.88 2.05
CA LEU A 132 4.93 -6.69 1.19
C LEU A 132 4.41 -6.28 -0.19
N LYS A 133 4.57 -5.00 -0.52
CA LYS A 133 3.90 -4.34 -1.66
C LYS A 133 4.81 -4.08 -2.86
N HIS A 134 6.09 -4.45 -2.77
CA HIS A 134 7.04 -4.17 -3.84
C HIS A 134 7.13 -5.33 -4.83
N VAL A 135 7.00 -5.02 -6.11
CA VAL A 135 7.12 -5.99 -7.21
C VAL A 135 8.49 -6.69 -7.19
N ARG A 136 9.55 -5.99 -6.77
CA ARG A 136 10.90 -6.58 -6.65
C ARG A 136 10.99 -7.78 -5.69
N SER A 137 10.01 -7.98 -4.82
CA SER A 137 10.02 -9.10 -3.87
C SER A 137 10.00 -10.47 -4.55
N GLU A 138 9.67 -10.55 -5.83
CA GLU A 138 9.72 -11.79 -6.59
C GLU A 138 11.10 -12.15 -7.17
N LYS A 139 12.14 -11.35 -6.92
CA LYS A 139 13.47 -11.57 -7.52
C LYS A 139 14.15 -12.89 -7.10
N ASP A 140 13.86 -13.36 -5.89
CA ASP A 140 14.41 -14.59 -5.34
C ASP A 140 13.32 -15.43 -4.64
N PRO A 141 13.52 -16.75 -4.49
CA PRO A 141 12.49 -17.62 -3.92
C PRO A 141 12.25 -17.38 -2.43
N TYR A 142 13.19 -16.82 -1.70
CA TYR A 142 13.10 -16.64 -0.25
C TYR A 142 12.29 -15.39 0.10
N THR A 143 12.60 -14.27 -0.51
CA THR A 143 11.82 -13.03 -0.38
C THR A 143 10.40 -13.22 -0.91
N LEU A 144 10.24 -13.99 -2.00
CA LEU A 144 8.95 -14.35 -2.55
C LEU A 144 8.10 -15.16 -1.55
N MET A 145 8.70 -16.15 -0.87
CA MET A 145 7.99 -16.93 0.16
C MET A 145 7.58 -16.04 1.34
N ARG A 146 8.45 -15.15 1.78
CA ARG A 146 8.12 -14.16 2.82
C ARG A 146 6.94 -13.30 2.41
N MET A 147 6.87 -12.87 1.15
CA MET A 147 5.75 -12.10 0.62
C MET A 147 4.43 -12.89 0.71
N ILE A 148 4.47 -14.18 0.38
CA ILE A 148 3.31 -15.07 0.49
C ILE A 148 2.85 -15.18 1.94
N ASP A 149 3.77 -15.37 2.89
CA ASP A 149 3.42 -15.41 4.30
C ASP A 149 2.75 -14.13 4.78
N VAL A 150 3.34 -12.98 4.47
CA VAL A 150 2.82 -11.69 4.90
C VAL A 150 1.48 -11.37 4.23
N ASN A 151 1.38 -11.57 2.92
CA ASN A 151 0.20 -11.13 2.16
C ASN A 151 -0.97 -12.11 2.25
N VAL A 152 -0.73 -13.40 2.39
CA VAL A 152 -1.79 -14.43 2.38
C VAL A 152 -2.00 -15.03 3.79
N PHE A 153 -0.98 -15.69 4.34
CA PHE A 153 -1.17 -16.50 5.55
C PHE A 153 -1.30 -15.68 6.83
N ASN A 154 -0.56 -14.59 6.99
CA ASN A 154 -0.73 -13.70 8.14
C ASN A 154 -2.09 -12.99 8.10
N THR A 155 -2.59 -12.69 6.90
CA THR A 155 -3.95 -12.15 6.74
C THR A 155 -5.00 -13.18 7.20
N ASP A 156 -4.92 -14.40 6.70
CA ASP A 156 -5.84 -15.47 7.10
C ASP A 156 -5.80 -15.75 8.61
N LYS A 157 -4.61 -15.80 9.19
CA LYS A 157 -4.41 -16.00 10.64
C LYS A 157 -5.03 -14.87 11.47
N THR A 158 -4.79 -13.62 11.10
CA THR A 158 -5.30 -12.47 11.87
C THR A 158 -6.80 -12.31 11.73
N ILE A 159 -7.40 -12.74 10.61
CA ILE A 159 -8.85 -12.83 10.48
C ILE A 159 -9.41 -13.86 11.47
N GLN A 160 -8.82 -15.07 11.52
CA GLN A 160 -9.27 -16.10 12.45
C GLN A 160 -9.18 -15.65 13.91
N GLN A 161 -8.10 -14.99 14.28
CA GLN A 161 -7.94 -14.42 15.61
C GLN A 161 -9.00 -13.35 15.91
N SER A 162 -9.38 -12.55 14.92
CA SER A 162 -10.44 -11.54 15.06
C SER A 162 -11.82 -12.19 15.23
N ILE A 163 -12.11 -13.27 14.50
CA ILE A 163 -13.32 -14.07 14.65
C ILE A 163 -13.39 -14.63 16.07
N ASP A 164 -12.34 -15.25 16.55
CA ASP A 164 -12.27 -15.89 17.86
C ASP A 164 -12.44 -14.85 19.01
N ALA A 165 -11.98 -13.63 18.81
CA ALA A 165 -12.09 -12.54 19.76
C ALA A 165 -13.42 -11.77 19.67
N GLY A 166 -14.26 -12.06 18.69
CA GLY A 166 -15.59 -11.45 18.53
C GLY A 166 -15.58 -10.05 17.92
N ALA A 167 -14.59 -9.72 17.08
CA ALA A 167 -14.57 -8.45 16.37
C ALA A 167 -15.79 -8.30 15.44
N LYS A 168 -16.26 -7.07 15.27
CA LYS A 168 -17.40 -6.74 14.40
C LYS A 168 -17.02 -6.80 12.92
N LYS A 169 -15.85 -6.27 12.58
CA LYS A 169 -15.34 -6.19 11.21
C LYS A 169 -13.84 -6.34 11.14
N TYR A 170 -13.40 -6.93 10.03
CA TYR A 170 -12.00 -6.95 9.62
C TYR A 170 -11.85 -6.25 8.28
N PHE A 171 -10.84 -5.40 8.19
CA PHE A 171 -10.44 -4.74 6.95
C PHE A 171 -9.01 -5.13 6.61
N CYS A 172 -8.72 -5.34 5.33
CA CYS A 172 -7.35 -5.46 4.85
C CYS A 172 -7.17 -4.73 3.53
N VAL A 173 -5.91 -4.42 3.20
CA VAL A 173 -5.55 -3.71 1.98
C VAL A 173 -5.29 -4.69 0.85
N SER A 174 -5.87 -4.43 -0.31
CA SER A 174 -5.50 -5.02 -1.57
C SER A 174 -4.87 -3.93 -2.49
N THR A 175 -4.86 -4.14 -3.78
CA THR A 175 -4.19 -3.26 -4.73
C THR A 175 -4.87 -3.34 -6.10
N ASP A 176 -4.74 -2.27 -6.88
CA ASP A 176 -5.09 -2.29 -8.30
C ASP A 176 -4.34 -3.40 -9.08
N LYS A 177 -3.16 -3.80 -8.60
CA LYS A 177 -2.36 -4.88 -9.19
C LYS A 177 -2.98 -6.28 -9.01
N ALA A 178 -4.00 -6.41 -8.15
CA ALA A 178 -4.76 -7.65 -7.98
C ALA A 178 -5.78 -7.86 -9.11
N ALA A 179 -6.20 -6.81 -9.78
CA ALA A 179 -7.01 -6.90 -10.99
C ALA A 179 -6.11 -7.27 -12.18
N ASN A 180 -6.42 -8.35 -12.90
CA ASN A 180 -5.59 -8.85 -14.01
C ASN A 180 -4.09 -8.87 -13.71
N PRO A 181 -3.63 -9.63 -12.69
CA PRO A 181 -2.26 -9.53 -12.21
C PRO A 181 -1.24 -9.99 -13.25
N VAL A 182 -0.09 -9.31 -13.28
CA VAL A 182 1.06 -9.62 -14.17
C VAL A 182 2.35 -9.84 -13.39
N ASN A 183 2.33 -9.68 -12.08
CA ASN A 183 3.47 -9.90 -11.19
C ASN A 183 3.04 -10.70 -9.96
N MET A 184 4.03 -11.25 -9.26
CA MET A 184 3.78 -12.13 -8.12
C MET A 184 3.14 -11.37 -6.94
N MET A 185 3.48 -10.11 -6.75
CA MET A 185 2.88 -9.30 -5.68
C MET A 185 1.37 -9.10 -5.92
N GLY A 186 0.98 -8.68 -7.11
CA GLY A 186 -0.43 -8.54 -7.49
C GLY A 186 -1.18 -9.86 -7.40
N ALA A 187 -0.55 -10.95 -7.87
CA ALA A 187 -1.11 -12.29 -7.78
C ALA A 187 -1.26 -12.77 -6.34
N SER A 188 -0.30 -12.47 -5.45
CA SER A 188 -0.41 -12.81 -4.03
C SER A 188 -1.60 -12.10 -3.37
N LYS A 189 -1.86 -10.86 -3.73
CA LYS A 189 -3.03 -10.11 -3.26
C LYS A 189 -4.33 -10.67 -3.83
N ARG A 190 -4.34 -11.10 -5.08
CA ARG A 190 -5.49 -11.80 -5.66
C ARG A 190 -5.80 -13.11 -4.95
N ILE A 191 -4.78 -13.90 -4.63
CA ILE A 191 -4.94 -15.13 -3.84
C ILE A 191 -5.44 -14.81 -2.43
N MET A 192 -4.90 -13.76 -1.79
CA MET A 192 -5.42 -13.27 -0.51
C MET A 192 -6.92 -12.99 -0.58
N GLU A 193 -7.38 -12.32 -1.61
CA GLU A 193 -8.81 -12.04 -1.80
C GLU A 193 -9.64 -13.34 -1.88
N MET A 194 -9.10 -14.42 -2.47
CA MET A 194 -9.76 -15.75 -2.47
C MET A 194 -9.88 -16.31 -1.05
N PHE A 195 -8.84 -16.19 -0.23
CA PHE A 195 -8.88 -16.59 1.18
C PHE A 195 -9.89 -15.76 2.00
N LEU A 196 -10.04 -14.47 1.69
CA LEU A 196 -11.05 -13.63 2.32
C LEU A 196 -12.46 -14.15 2.10
N MET A 197 -12.78 -14.64 0.91
CA MET A 197 -14.11 -15.16 0.60
C MET A 197 -14.47 -16.34 1.52
N ARG A 198 -13.54 -17.23 1.81
CA ARG A 198 -13.74 -18.33 2.76
C ARG A 198 -14.05 -17.82 4.17
N LYS A 199 -13.25 -16.91 4.68
CA LYS A 199 -13.43 -16.33 6.03
C LYS A 199 -14.66 -15.42 6.13
N SER A 200 -15.11 -14.86 5.03
CA SER A 200 -16.26 -13.94 5.00
C SER A 200 -17.58 -14.61 5.38
N GLU A 201 -17.65 -15.91 5.42
CA GLU A 201 -18.82 -16.65 5.93
C GLU A 201 -18.95 -16.55 7.45
N GLN A 202 -17.86 -16.22 8.16
CA GLN A 202 -17.80 -16.19 9.62
C GLN A 202 -17.76 -14.79 10.21
N MET A 203 -17.36 -13.78 9.45
CA MET A 203 -17.35 -12.39 9.89
C MET A 203 -17.41 -11.43 8.70
N ALA A 204 -17.81 -10.19 8.96
CA ALA A 204 -17.80 -9.14 7.95
C ALA A 204 -16.37 -8.72 7.63
N ILE A 205 -15.99 -8.82 6.35
CA ILE A 205 -14.66 -8.45 5.84
C ILE A 205 -14.85 -7.48 4.68
N SER A 206 -14.15 -6.36 4.73
CA SER A 206 -14.04 -5.46 3.59
C SER A 206 -12.58 -5.20 3.24
N THR A 207 -12.33 -4.74 2.03
CA THR A 207 -10.98 -4.43 1.57
C THR A 207 -11.01 -3.22 0.64
N ALA A 208 -9.85 -2.79 0.20
CA ALA A 208 -9.70 -1.72 -0.78
C ALA A 208 -8.58 -2.05 -1.76
N ARG A 209 -8.86 -1.81 -3.03
CA ARG A 209 -7.84 -1.75 -4.08
C ARG A 209 -7.58 -0.29 -4.38
N PHE A 210 -6.34 0.13 -4.27
CA PHE A 210 -6.01 1.50 -4.60
C PHE A 210 -4.67 1.61 -5.33
N ALA A 211 -4.49 2.78 -5.89
CA ALA A 211 -3.35 3.14 -6.70
C ALA A 211 -2.06 3.28 -5.86
N ASN A 212 -0.99 3.66 -6.51
CA ASN A 212 0.25 3.97 -5.82
C ASN A 212 0.04 5.16 -4.87
N VAL A 213 0.51 5.01 -3.65
CA VAL A 213 0.52 6.12 -2.68
C VAL A 213 1.75 6.97 -2.96
N ALA A 214 1.53 8.23 -3.29
CA ALA A 214 2.61 9.16 -3.63
C ALA A 214 3.59 9.30 -2.45
N PHE A 215 4.88 9.19 -2.73
CA PHE A 215 5.98 9.31 -1.75
C PHE A 215 5.94 8.33 -0.59
N SER A 216 5.26 7.19 -0.74
CA SER A 216 5.31 6.12 0.26
C SER A 216 6.71 5.51 0.37
N ASP A 217 7.06 5.01 1.57
CA ASP A 217 8.37 4.42 1.85
C ASP A 217 8.73 3.31 0.85
N GLY A 218 9.96 3.36 0.33
CA GLY A 218 10.47 2.42 -0.66
C GLY A 218 9.89 2.59 -2.07
N SER A 219 9.00 3.55 -2.31
CA SER A 219 8.51 3.88 -3.64
C SER A 219 9.56 4.65 -4.46
N LEU A 220 9.41 4.65 -5.78
CA LEU A 220 10.29 5.41 -6.66
C LEU A 220 10.24 6.92 -6.34
N LEU A 221 9.06 7.47 -6.08
CA LEU A 221 8.90 8.88 -5.74
C LEU A 221 9.57 9.24 -4.41
N HIS A 222 9.51 8.36 -3.41
CA HIS A 222 10.28 8.53 -2.17
C HIS A 222 11.78 8.52 -2.46
N GLY A 223 12.21 7.69 -3.39
CA GLY A 223 13.59 7.64 -3.88
C GLY A 223 14.07 8.96 -4.47
N PHE A 224 13.22 9.77 -5.08
CA PHE A 224 13.60 11.09 -5.59
C PHE A 224 14.09 12.00 -4.46
N ASN A 225 13.42 12.04 -3.31
CA ASN A 225 13.89 12.78 -2.14
C ASN A 225 15.29 12.31 -1.72
N GLN A 226 15.51 11.01 -1.68
CA GLN A 226 16.80 10.42 -1.33
C GLN A 226 17.91 10.82 -2.32
N ARG A 227 17.59 10.81 -3.61
CA ARG A 227 18.54 11.21 -4.67
C ARG A 227 18.96 12.66 -4.54
N ILE A 228 18.00 13.54 -4.30
CA ILE A 228 18.27 14.99 -4.12
C ILE A 228 19.18 15.22 -2.91
N GLN A 229 18.85 14.62 -1.77
CA GLN A 229 19.65 14.76 -0.55
C GLN A 229 21.09 14.27 -0.71
N LYS A 230 21.28 13.20 -1.48
CA LYS A 230 22.60 12.58 -1.72
C LYS A 230 23.29 13.14 -2.95
N ARG A 231 22.73 14.13 -3.63
CA ARG A 231 23.25 14.72 -4.88
C ARG A 231 23.51 13.63 -5.95
N GLN A 232 22.52 12.79 -6.15
CA GLN A 232 22.55 11.69 -7.10
C GLN A 232 21.57 11.93 -8.25
N PRO A 233 21.80 11.32 -9.43
CA PRO A 233 20.88 11.46 -10.56
C PRO A 233 19.47 10.96 -10.23
N ILE A 234 18.48 11.56 -10.88
CA ILE A 234 17.09 11.08 -10.87
C ILE A 234 16.90 10.12 -12.04
N VAL A 235 16.47 8.91 -11.74
CA VAL A 235 16.17 7.87 -12.73
C VAL A 235 14.70 7.49 -12.64
N ALA A 236 14.00 7.48 -13.77
CA ALA A 236 12.59 7.12 -13.83
C ALA A 236 12.22 6.53 -15.20
N PRO A 237 11.26 5.58 -15.24
CA PRO A 237 10.69 5.13 -16.49
C PRO A 237 9.81 6.24 -17.11
N ASN A 238 9.86 6.36 -18.43
CA ASN A 238 9.13 7.38 -19.19
C ASN A 238 7.91 6.81 -19.93
N ASP A 239 7.71 5.50 -19.93
CA ASP A 239 6.66 4.78 -20.63
C ASP A 239 5.60 4.17 -19.69
N ILE A 240 5.87 4.16 -18.39
CA ILE A 240 4.97 3.60 -17.39
C ILE A 240 4.12 4.71 -16.78
N LYS A 241 2.80 4.56 -16.86
CA LYS A 241 1.84 5.48 -16.27
C LYS A 241 1.08 4.81 -15.14
N ARG A 242 0.83 5.56 -14.07
CA ARG A 242 0.14 5.06 -12.87
C ARG A 242 -0.90 6.08 -12.39
N TYR A 243 -1.90 5.57 -11.68
CA TYR A 243 -2.74 6.39 -10.82
C TYR A 243 -2.05 6.59 -9.47
N PHE A 244 -2.12 7.80 -8.95
CA PHE A 244 -1.55 8.12 -7.64
C PHE A 244 -2.60 8.72 -6.73
N VAL A 245 -2.56 8.31 -5.47
CA VAL A 245 -3.32 8.92 -4.37
C VAL A 245 -2.35 9.51 -3.36
N THR A 246 -2.80 10.51 -2.62
CA THR A 246 -2.01 11.06 -1.52
C THR A 246 -2.02 10.11 -0.32
N PRO A 247 -1.06 10.22 0.63
CA PRO A 247 -1.11 9.47 1.88
C PRO A 247 -2.44 9.66 2.62
N GLN A 248 -2.94 10.88 2.73
CA GLN A 248 -4.23 11.15 3.37
C GLN A 248 -5.39 10.45 2.67
N GLU A 249 -5.44 10.49 1.35
CA GLU A 249 -6.48 9.80 0.57
C GLU A 249 -6.43 8.30 0.77
N SER A 250 -5.25 7.71 0.92
CA SER A 250 -5.13 6.29 1.24
C SER A 250 -5.74 5.95 2.59
N GLY A 251 -5.53 6.79 3.59
CA GLY A 251 -6.14 6.64 4.91
C GLY A 251 -7.65 6.79 4.86
N GLU A 252 -8.16 7.77 4.14
CA GLU A 252 -9.60 8.01 3.95
C GLU A 252 -10.28 6.84 3.25
N LEU A 253 -9.69 6.30 2.20
CA LEU A 253 -10.21 5.12 1.50
C LEU A 253 -10.31 3.89 2.42
N CYS A 254 -9.26 3.62 3.19
CA CYS A 254 -9.25 2.52 4.15
C CYS A 254 -10.32 2.70 5.23
N LEU A 255 -10.44 3.90 5.76
CA LEU A 255 -11.45 4.22 6.79
C LEU A 255 -12.86 4.03 6.26
N MET A 256 -13.17 4.58 5.08
CA MET A 256 -14.49 4.47 4.46
C MET A 256 -14.86 3.01 4.19
N SER A 257 -13.93 2.21 3.68
CA SER A 257 -14.16 0.78 3.47
C SER A 257 -14.38 0.02 4.79
N CYS A 258 -13.57 0.30 5.80
CA CYS A 258 -13.68 -0.34 7.11
C CYS A 258 -15.04 -0.06 7.77
N ILE A 259 -15.46 1.19 7.79
CA ILE A 259 -16.66 1.61 8.51
C ILE A 259 -17.94 1.35 7.71
N PHE A 260 -17.97 1.68 6.42
CA PHE A 260 -19.17 1.60 5.58
C PHE A 260 -19.21 0.38 4.67
N GLY A 261 -18.12 -0.36 4.55
CA GLY A 261 -18.08 -1.58 3.74
C GLY A 261 -19.02 -2.64 4.28
N GLU A 262 -19.83 -3.21 3.41
CA GLU A 262 -20.60 -4.42 3.69
C GLU A 262 -19.69 -5.64 3.54
N ASN A 263 -20.11 -6.79 4.02
CA ASN A 263 -19.31 -8.01 3.93
C ASN A 263 -18.93 -8.32 2.48
N ARG A 264 -17.65 -8.56 2.23
CA ARG A 264 -17.04 -8.88 0.92
C ARG A 264 -16.93 -7.69 -0.04
N ASP A 265 -17.20 -6.48 0.40
CA ASP A 265 -17.00 -5.28 -0.42
C ASP A 265 -15.52 -5.00 -0.63
N ILE A 266 -15.17 -4.66 -1.87
CA ILE A 266 -13.85 -4.15 -2.23
C ILE A 266 -14.02 -2.72 -2.73
N PHE A 267 -13.52 -1.76 -1.99
CA PHE A 267 -13.57 -0.35 -2.35
C PHE A 267 -12.43 0.02 -3.28
N PHE A 268 -12.68 0.95 -4.17
CA PHE A 268 -11.64 1.53 -5.04
C PHE A 268 -11.99 2.99 -5.38
N PRO A 269 -10.99 3.83 -5.69
CA PRO A 269 -11.26 5.19 -6.15
C PRO A 269 -11.85 5.17 -7.55
N LYS A 270 -12.96 5.89 -7.77
CA LYS A 270 -13.54 6.02 -9.12
C LYS A 270 -12.59 6.76 -10.04
N LEU A 271 -12.48 6.30 -11.27
CA LEU A 271 -11.80 7.03 -12.33
C LEU A 271 -12.58 8.31 -12.66
N SER A 272 -11.88 9.43 -12.70
CA SER A 272 -12.43 10.75 -13.00
C SER A 272 -11.36 11.62 -13.64
N GLU A 273 -11.71 12.83 -14.04
CA GLU A 273 -10.72 13.80 -14.53
C GLU A 273 -9.67 14.14 -13.44
N ALA A 274 -10.05 14.06 -12.16
CA ALA A 274 -9.14 14.29 -11.05
C ALA A 274 -8.14 13.14 -10.86
N LEU A 275 -8.58 11.89 -11.06
CA LEU A 275 -7.71 10.71 -10.95
C LEU A 275 -7.35 10.21 -12.35
N HIS A 276 -6.19 10.60 -12.85
CA HIS A 276 -5.70 10.24 -14.17
C HIS A 276 -4.30 9.60 -14.13
N LEU A 277 -3.94 8.96 -15.23
CA LEU A 277 -2.63 8.34 -15.37
C LEU A 277 -1.55 9.41 -15.58
N ILE A 278 -0.42 9.27 -14.88
CA ILE A 278 0.76 10.12 -15.03
C ILE A 278 2.02 9.26 -15.01
N SER A 279 3.02 9.62 -15.80
CA SER A 279 4.30 8.92 -15.83
C SER A 279 5.20 9.33 -14.66
N PHE A 280 6.09 8.43 -14.24
CA PHE A 280 7.10 8.74 -13.23
C PHE A 280 8.06 9.84 -13.69
N ALA A 281 8.43 9.85 -14.97
CA ALA A 281 9.29 10.89 -15.53
C ALA A 281 8.64 12.27 -15.45
N ASP A 282 7.34 12.39 -15.72
CA ASP A 282 6.63 13.66 -15.61
C ASP A 282 6.60 14.18 -14.16
N ILE A 283 6.42 13.28 -13.21
CA ILE A 283 6.47 13.64 -11.77
C ILE A 283 7.87 14.11 -11.40
N ALA A 284 8.92 13.41 -11.88
CA ALA A 284 10.31 13.80 -11.63
C ALA A 284 10.62 15.21 -12.14
N VAL A 285 10.14 15.55 -13.34
CA VAL A 285 10.30 16.89 -13.91
C VAL A 285 9.63 17.96 -13.04
N LYS A 286 8.36 17.74 -12.67
CA LYS A 286 7.63 18.65 -11.78
C LYS A 286 8.30 18.81 -10.42
N TYR A 287 8.80 17.70 -9.87
CA TYR A 287 9.49 17.69 -8.58
C TYR A 287 10.75 18.56 -8.62
N LEU A 288 11.58 18.41 -9.66
CA LEU A 288 12.79 19.18 -9.84
C LEU A 288 12.49 20.67 -10.06
N GLU A 289 11.50 20.99 -10.88
CA GLU A 289 11.07 22.38 -11.13
C GLU A 289 10.59 23.07 -9.84
N GLN A 290 9.84 22.37 -8.98
CA GLN A 290 9.44 22.91 -7.67
C GLN A 290 10.63 23.18 -6.74
N LEU A 291 11.71 22.42 -6.88
CA LEU A 291 12.95 22.64 -6.14
C LEU A 291 13.85 23.72 -6.77
N GLY A 292 13.48 24.27 -7.92
CA GLY A 292 14.24 25.28 -8.62
C GLY A 292 15.31 24.73 -9.57
N TYR A 293 15.25 23.46 -9.93
CA TYR A 293 16.17 22.83 -10.85
C TYR A 293 15.55 22.62 -12.23
N GLU A 294 16.37 22.81 -13.27
CA GLU A 294 16.02 22.43 -14.64
C GLU A 294 16.49 20.99 -14.89
N PRO A 295 15.60 20.09 -15.35
CA PRO A 295 16.03 18.73 -15.71
C PRO A 295 17.02 18.73 -16.88
N TYR A 296 18.10 17.98 -16.73
CA TYR A 296 19.07 17.75 -17.79
C TYR A 296 19.02 16.27 -18.18
N LEU A 297 18.58 15.98 -19.40
CA LEU A 297 18.39 14.61 -19.86
C LEU A 297 19.72 13.98 -20.27
N CYS A 298 20.10 12.89 -19.61
CA CYS A 298 21.27 12.10 -19.90
C CYS A 298 20.91 10.86 -20.73
N GLU A 299 21.85 10.34 -21.48
CA GLU A 299 21.66 9.14 -22.30
C GLU A 299 22.17 7.87 -21.61
N THR A 300 23.11 8.00 -20.67
CA THR A 300 23.74 6.87 -19.98
C THR A 300 23.79 7.10 -18.47
N GLU A 301 23.87 6.01 -17.71
CA GLU A 301 24.06 6.06 -16.26
C GLU A 301 25.38 6.74 -15.88
N GLU A 302 26.46 6.46 -16.65
CA GLU A 302 27.77 7.04 -16.38
C GLU A 302 27.77 8.55 -16.56
N GLU A 303 27.17 9.06 -17.65
CA GLU A 303 27.00 10.48 -17.89
C GLU A 303 26.24 11.14 -16.73
N ALA A 304 25.12 10.53 -16.30
CA ALA A 304 24.30 11.04 -15.21
C ALA A 304 25.10 11.11 -13.89
N ARG A 305 25.86 10.08 -13.56
CA ARG A 305 26.71 10.08 -12.35
C ARG A 305 27.77 11.17 -12.39
N GLN A 306 28.43 11.35 -13.51
CA GLN A 306 29.49 12.38 -13.67
C GLN A 306 28.91 13.78 -13.54
N LEU A 307 27.79 14.06 -14.20
CA LEU A 307 27.16 15.37 -14.20
C LEU A 307 26.52 15.74 -12.86
N ALA A 308 26.22 14.76 -11.99
CA ALA A 308 25.72 15.00 -10.64
C ALA A 308 26.73 15.79 -9.76
N HIS A 309 28.00 15.79 -10.11
CA HIS A 309 29.01 16.56 -9.38
C HIS A 309 29.03 18.06 -9.72
N THR A 310 28.52 18.45 -10.88
CA THR A 310 28.67 19.81 -11.41
C THR A 310 27.34 20.49 -11.72
N LEU A 311 26.37 19.82 -12.29
CA LEU A 311 25.10 20.41 -12.72
C LEU A 311 24.25 21.03 -11.61
N PRO A 312 24.14 20.46 -10.41
CA PRO A 312 23.32 21.05 -9.36
C PRO A 312 23.71 22.49 -8.99
N GLU A 313 24.99 22.81 -9.03
CA GLU A 313 25.49 24.16 -8.77
C GLU A 313 25.13 25.15 -9.88
N GLN A 314 24.80 24.67 -11.07
CA GLN A 314 24.34 25.45 -12.21
C GLN A 314 22.80 25.53 -12.29
N GLY A 315 22.09 25.04 -11.29
CA GLY A 315 20.63 25.01 -11.29
C GLY A 315 20.03 23.93 -12.17
N LYS A 316 20.80 22.92 -12.55
CA LYS A 316 20.35 21.80 -13.36
C LYS A 316 20.53 20.48 -12.61
N TRP A 317 19.69 19.49 -12.92
CA TRP A 317 19.78 18.18 -12.29
C TRP A 317 19.84 17.07 -13.35
N PRO A 318 20.82 16.14 -13.27
CA PRO A 318 20.94 15.07 -14.25
C PRO A 318 19.82 14.06 -14.07
N CYS A 319 19.15 13.75 -15.17
CA CYS A 319 18.03 12.81 -15.23
C CYS A 319 18.32 11.73 -16.29
N LEU A 320 17.96 10.51 -15.95
CA LEU A 320 17.97 9.40 -16.90
C LEU A 320 16.58 8.81 -16.99
N PHE A 321 15.86 9.12 -18.08
CA PHE A 321 14.51 8.64 -18.34
C PHE A 321 14.53 7.63 -19.47
N THR A 322 14.22 6.38 -19.17
CA THR A 322 14.27 5.27 -20.12
C THR A 322 13.00 4.44 -20.08
N ALA A 323 12.81 3.62 -21.12
CA ALA A 323 11.73 2.65 -21.10
C ALA A 323 11.95 1.59 -20.00
N SER A 324 10.88 1.14 -19.38
CA SER A 324 10.93 0.09 -18.37
C SER A 324 11.15 -1.28 -19.03
N ASP A 325 12.01 -2.09 -18.43
CA ASP A 325 12.29 -3.46 -18.86
C ASP A 325 12.35 -4.43 -17.67
N THR A 326 11.90 -4.01 -16.49
CA THR A 326 11.86 -4.87 -15.29
C THR A 326 10.73 -5.88 -15.34
N THR A 327 10.92 -7.03 -14.66
CA THR A 327 9.92 -8.08 -14.51
C THR A 327 8.67 -7.53 -13.79
N GLY A 328 7.50 -7.87 -14.30
CA GLY A 328 6.23 -7.59 -13.64
C GLY A 328 5.64 -6.20 -13.87
N GLU A 329 6.17 -5.44 -14.84
CA GLU A 329 5.60 -4.13 -15.18
C GLU A 329 4.34 -4.26 -16.05
N LYS A 330 3.34 -3.44 -15.75
CA LYS A 330 2.16 -3.17 -16.61
C LYS A 330 2.31 -1.84 -17.30
N ASP A 331 1.75 -1.73 -18.50
CA ASP A 331 1.70 -0.46 -19.22
C ASP A 331 0.79 0.55 -18.50
N PHE A 332 -0.34 0.08 -17.98
CA PHE A 332 -1.29 0.86 -17.17
C PHE A 332 -1.95 -0.02 -16.13
N GLU A 333 -2.53 0.61 -15.10
CA GLU A 333 -3.19 -0.07 -14.00
C GLU A 333 -4.71 -0.07 -14.14
N GLU A 334 -5.35 -1.09 -13.57
CA GLU A 334 -6.79 -1.29 -13.55
C GLU A 334 -7.26 -1.56 -12.12
N PHE A 335 -8.43 -1.03 -11.73
CA PHE A 335 -8.97 -1.29 -10.39
C PHE A 335 -9.86 -2.53 -10.32
N PHE A 336 -10.48 -2.89 -11.44
CA PHE A 336 -11.40 -4.02 -11.52
C PHE A 336 -11.31 -4.72 -12.88
N THR A 337 -11.88 -5.91 -12.95
CA THR A 337 -11.98 -6.71 -14.18
C THR A 337 -13.38 -6.66 -14.75
N ASP A 338 -13.55 -7.04 -16.02
CA ASP A 338 -14.86 -7.14 -16.70
C ASP A 338 -15.79 -8.19 -16.06
N LYS A 339 -15.23 -9.13 -15.30
CA LYS A 339 -15.98 -10.20 -14.63
C LYS A 339 -16.52 -9.81 -13.26
N GLU A 340 -16.08 -8.67 -12.72
CA GLU A 340 -16.46 -8.21 -11.38
C GLU A 340 -17.71 -7.32 -11.46
N GLU A 341 -18.63 -7.53 -10.52
CA GLU A 341 -19.84 -6.72 -10.38
C GLU A 341 -19.56 -5.45 -9.59
N LEU A 342 -19.99 -4.31 -10.10
CA LEU A 342 -19.69 -3.01 -9.52
C LEU A 342 -20.96 -2.34 -8.98
N ASP A 343 -20.83 -1.71 -7.82
CA ASP A 343 -21.75 -0.69 -7.31
C ASP A 343 -21.06 0.67 -7.36
N MET A 344 -21.55 1.55 -8.23
CA MET A 344 -21.01 2.89 -8.45
C MET A 344 -21.92 3.98 -7.89
N SER A 345 -22.97 3.62 -7.16
CA SER A 345 -24.02 4.56 -6.72
C SER A 345 -23.94 5.00 -5.27
N ARG A 346 -23.27 4.24 -4.39
CA ARG A 346 -23.28 4.51 -2.95
C ARG A 346 -22.51 5.75 -2.54
N PHE A 347 -21.42 6.04 -3.26
CA PHE A 347 -20.53 7.18 -2.97
C PHE A 347 -20.25 7.98 -4.23
N THR A 348 -19.84 9.23 -4.05
CA THR A 348 -19.53 10.12 -5.17
C THR A 348 -18.24 9.70 -5.88
N ASN A 349 -17.17 9.45 -5.13
CA ASN A 349 -15.83 9.18 -5.68
C ASN A 349 -15.26 7.82 -5.30
N LEU A 350 -16.06 6.96 -4.67
CA LEU A 350 -15.69 5.59 -4.32
C LEU A 350 -16.58 4.61 -5.08
N GLY A 351 -15.97 3.67 -5.76
CA GLY A 351 -16.64 2.52 -6.34
C GLY A 351 -16.48 1.30 -5.45
N ILE A 352 -17.37 0.33 -5.61
CA ILE A 352 -17.38 -0.89 -4.81
C ILE A 352 -17.50 -2.10 -5.74
N ILE A 353 -16.63 -3.06 -5.58
CA ILE A 353 -16.77 -4.38 -6.19
C ILE A 353 -17.58 -5.24 -5.24
N LYS A 354 -18.70 -5.74 -5.70
CA LYS A 354 -19.58 -6.64 -4.95
C LYS A 354 -19.17 -8.07 -5.21
N ASN A 355 -19.08 -8.87 -4.17
CA ASN A 355 -18.73 -10.28 -4.27
C ASN A 355 -19.76 -11.16 -3.58
N ASP A 356 -20.07 -12.28 -4.21
CA ASP A 356 -20.78 -13.39 -3.58
C ASP A 356 -19.81 -14.25 -2.78
N PRO A 357 -20.26 -15.01 -1.77
CA PRO A 357 -19.39 -15.86 -0.95
C PRO A 357 -18.95 -17.11 -1.72
N LEU A 358 -18.33 -16.93 -2.87
CA LEU A 358 -17.88 -18.00 -3.75
C LEU A 358 -16.37 -18.18 -3.62
N TYR A 359 -15.98 -19.41 -3.31
CA TYR A 359 -14.58 -19.83 -3.29
C TYR A 359 -14.47 -21.33 -3.58
N GLU A 360 -13.31 -21.73 -4.06
CA GLU A 360 -13.01 -23.13 -4.36
C GLU A 360 -12.16 -23.72 -3.24
N GLN A 361 -12.78 -24.42 -2.29
CA GLN A 361 -12.09 -24.96 -1.11
C GLN A 361 -10.93 -25.89 -1.49
N GLU A 362 -11.08 -26.69 -2.52
CA GLU A 362 -10.01 -27.61 -2.96
C GLU A 362 -8.79 -26.83 -3.49
N LEU A 363 -9.02 -25.73 -4.19
CA LEU A 363 -7.96 -24.86 -4.71
C LEU A 363 -7.20 -24.17 -3.58
N LEU A 364 -7.92 -23.65 -2.59
CA LEU A 364 -7.31 -23.05 -1.39
C LEU A 364 -6.51 -24.08 -0.60
N SER A 365 -7.04 -25.28 -0.43
CA SER A 365 -6.35 -26.40 0.25
C SER A 365 -5.10 -26.82 -0.51
N LEU A 366 -5.15 -26.86 -1.83
CA LEU A 366 -3.97 -27.15 -2.67
C LEU A 366 -2.86 -26.11 -2.43
N PHE A 367 -3.22 -24.83 -2.39
CA PHE A 367 -2.27 -23.76 -2.12
C PHE A 367 -1.64 -23.89 -0.73
N GLU A 368 -2.48 -24.07 0.32
CA GLU A 368 -2.02 -24.24 1.69
C GLU A 368 -1.07 -25.45 1.82
N ASN A 369 -1.45 -26.60 1.27
CA ASN A 369 -0.66 -27.82 1.35
C ASN A 369 0.65 -27.71 0.56
N SER A 370 0.62 -27.14 -0.64
CA SER A 370 1.82 -26.97 -1.47
C SER A 370 2.84 -26.05 -0.80
N ILE A 371 2.41 -24.94 -0.23
CA ILE A 371 3.30 -24.01 0.48
C ILE A 371 3.83 -24.67 1.77
N SER A 372 2.97 -25.35 2.53
CA SER A 372 3.38 -26.03 3.75
C SER A 372 4.42 -27.12 3.48
N GLU A 373 4.25 -27.90 2.43
CA GLU A 373 5.20 -28.93 2.01
C GLU A 373 6.57 -28.32 1.64
N MET A 374 6.58 -27.25 0.85
CA MET A 374 7.81 -26.53 0.51
C MET A 374 8.56 -26.06 1.76
N LYS A 375 7.83 -25.53 2.73
CA LYS A 375 8.42 -25.04 4.00
C LYS A 375 8.94 -26.16 4.87
N ASP A 376 8.21 -27.26 4.99
CA ASP A 376 8.61 -28.43 5.78
C ASP A 376 9.90 -29.04 5.23
N GLU A 377 10.01 -29.12 3.93
CA GLU A 377 11.23 -29.59 3.24
C GLU A 377 12.35 -28.55 3.24
N ARG A 378 12.04 -27.30 3.54
CA ARG A 378 12.97 -26.15 3.44
C ARG A 378 13.66 -26.07 2.09
N ALA A 379 12.93 -26.41 1.03
CA ALA A 379 13.43 -26.45 -0.34
C ALA A 379 12.31 -26.08 -1.31
N TRP A 380 12.52 -25.01 -2.08
CA TRP A 380 11.64 -24.59 -3.16
C TRP A 380 12.39 -23.72 -4.16
N THR A 381 11.82 -23.60 -5.35
CA THR A 381 12.31 -22.72 -6.39
C THR A 381 11.28 -21.66 -6.73
N LYS A 382 11.71 -20.56 -7.33
CA LYS A 382 10.80 -19.54 -7.85
C LYS A 382 9.82 -20.14 -8.86
N GLU A 383 10.31 -21.01 -9.75
CA GLU A 383 9.52 -21.67 -10.80
C GLU A 383 8.38 -22.52 -10.21
N GLN A 384 8.63 -23.22 -9.12
CA GLN A 384 7.59 -24.01 -8.43
C GLN A 384 6.48 -23.08 -7.88
N ILE A 385 6.83 -21.96 -7.30
CA ILE A 385 5.86 -20.98 -6.78
C ILE A 385 5.08 -20.34 -7.93
N VAL A 386 5.76 -19.91 -9.00
CA VAL A 386 5.11 -19.34 -10.18
C VAL A 386 4.11 -20.31 -10.79
N LYS A 387 4.48 -21.59 -10.92
CA LYS A 387 3.58 -22.63 -11.41
C LYS A 387 2.34 -22.79 -10.53
N LEU A 388 2.51 -22.77 -9.21
CA LEU A 388 1.40 -22.82 -8.26
C LEU A 388 0.47 -21.61 -8.45
N PHE A 389 1.02 -20.43 -8.65
CA PHE A 389 0.25 -19.22 -8.91
C PHE A 389 -0.55 -19.30 -10.20
N PHE A 390 -0.01 -19.85 -11.27
CA PHE A 390 -0.77 -20.11 -12.49
C PHE A 390 -1.91 -21.11 -12.28
N THR A 391 -1.75 -22.07 -11.38
CA THR A 391 -2.84 -22.97 -10.99
C THR A 391 -3.95 -22.22 -10.26
N MET A 392 -3.59 -21.28 -9.38
CA MET A 392 -4.54 -20.46 -8.63
C MET A 392 -5.25 -19.43 -9.52
N ILE A 393 -4.54 -18.86 -10.48
CA ILE A 393 -5.00 -17.79 -11.36
C ILE A 393 -4.68 -18.20 -12.80
N PRO A 394 -5.59 -18.93 -13.50
CA PRO A 394 -5.29 -19.47 -14.83
C PRO A 394 -4.93 -18.43 -15.91
N ASP A 395 -5.47 -17.21 -15.77
CA ASP A 395 -5.21 -16.09 -16.67
C ASP A 395 -4.11 -15.14 -16.17
N PHE A 396 -3.27 -15.61 -15.25
CA PHE A 396 -2.14 -14.84 -14.74
C PHE A 396 -1.18 -14.45 -15.86
N GLY A 397 -0.94 -13.14 -16.01
CA GLY A 397 -0.14 -12.57 -17.09
C GLY A 397 1.35 -12.41 -16.79
N HIS A 398 1.91 -13.23 -15.90
CA HIS A 398 3.32 -13.13 -15.50
C HIS A 398 4.29 -13.42 -16.64
N LYS A 399 5.28 -12.53 -16.81
CA LYS A 399 6.41 -12.71 -17.75
C LYS A 399 7.71 -12.44 -17.02
N GLU A 400 8.61 -13.42 -17.05
CA GLU A 400 9.95 -13.29 -16.45
C GLU A 400 10.93 -12.68 -17.45
N THR A 401 11.53 -11.53 -17.10
CA THR A 401 12.57 -10.89 -17.91
C THR A 401 13.97 -11.06 -17.30
N GLY A 402 14.05 -11.57 -16.07
CA GLY A 402 15.29 -11.69 -15.32
C GLY A 402 15.90 -10.35 -14.86
N LYS A 403 15.19 -9.25 -15.05
CA LYS A 403 15.64 -7.90 -14.68
C LYS A 403 14.82 -7.34 -13.52
N TYR A 404 15.49 -6.83 -12.51
CA TYR A 404 14.90 -6.28 -11.29
C TYR A 404 15.54 -4.94 -10.93
N LEU A 405 14.92 -4.20 -10.02
CA LEU A 405 15.40 -2.88 -9.59
C LEU A 405 16.82 -2.92 -9.03
N ASP A 406 17.23 -4.03 -8.41
CA ASP A 406 18.58 -4.18 -7.84
C ASP A 406 19.69 -4.12 -8.90
N SER A 407 19.37 -4.36 -10.16
CA SER A 407 20.31 -4.29 -11.29
C SER A 407 20.33 -2.93 -12.02
N LYS A 408 19.61 -1.93 -11.46
CA LYS A 408 19.48 -0.59 -12.04
C LYS A 408 19.91 0.49 -11.06
N MET A 409 20.29 1.63 -11.62
CA MET A 409 20.63 2.85 -10.88
C MET A 409 19.39 3.51 -10.25
#